data_b0cbdcc9d44aff90598efa7ac8470571
#
_entry.id   b0cbdcc9d44aff90598efa7ac8470571
#
_cell.length_a   1.000
_cell.length_b   1.000
_cell.length_c   1.000
_cell.angle_alpha   90.00
_cell.angle_beta   90.00
_cell.angle_gamma   90.00
#
_symmetry.space_group_name_H-M   'P 1'
#
loop_
_entity.id
_entity.type
_entity.pdbx_description
1 polymer ?
#
loop_
_entity_poly.entity_id
_entity_poly.type
_entity_poly.pdbx_seq_one_letter_code
_entity_poly.pdbx_strand_id
1 'polypeptide(L)'
;MNGGIVLEEGSLAEFLDLIVKNISVAQPSIWRRMLAHVRSAFRHVFQNNNSWRSHHNARHHYNIDYRIYRLFLDSDLQYSCAYFESETASLEEAQYAKKRHIAAKLLLKPKLRVLDFGSGWGGLDLHLARTSNVSVVGINLSDEQVKIARHRAAAEGLDCEFRIQDYRQVSQQFDRIVSVGMLEHVGKRHYDTFFKKCHDVLTDDGVMLLHTIGRWGGPGGTNAWVWRYIFPGGYTAALSELAPAIERAGLIISDVEVLRIQYAETLRAWRNNFLANRKEVSRLFKEDPALNTRFGNAERFIRMWEYYLAGFEASFRYYGLVVFQIQLIKNMDSVPLTRNYMYKHADEPNSNVKIAAAAE
;
A
#
# COMPACT_ATOMS: atom_id res chain seq x y z
N MET A 1 -21.90 -2.88 10.76
CA MET A 1 -21.60 -1.58 11.35
C MET A 1 -22.66 -1.11 12.36
N ASN A 2 -23.93 -1.24 12.05
CA ASN A 2 -25.01 -0.74 12.92
C ASN A 2 -25.50 -1.78 13.98
N GLY A 3 -24.81 -2.90 14.13
CA GLY A 3 -25.14 -3.93 15.13
C GLY A 3 -26.33 -4.83 14.78
N GLY A 4 -26.73 -4.90 13.49
CA GLY A 4 -27.83 -5.76 13.05
C GLY A 4 -27.50 -7.26 13.00
N ILE A 5 -26.21 -7.61 13.11
CA ILE A 5 -25.72 -8.99 13.27
C ILE A 5 -24.86 -9.00 14.53
N VAL A 6 -25.19 -9.91 15.43
CA VAL A 6 -24.43 -10.18 16.65
C VAL A 6 -23.92 -11.61 16.57
N LEU A 7 -22.63 -11.80 16.81
CA LEU A 7 -22.04 -13.13 16.93
C LEU A 7 -22.20 -13.57 18.38
N GLU A 8 -22.82 -14.72 18.59
CA GLU A 8 -23.01 -15.31 19.91
C GLU A 8 -21.74 -16.03 20.36
N GLU A 9 -21.03 -16.66 19.40
CA GLU A 9 -19.77 -17.36 19.63
C GLU A 9 -18.76 -17.03 18.53
N GLY A 10 -17.47 -17.10 18.87
CA GLY A 10 -16.36 -16.84 17.95
C GLY A 10 -16.09 -15.35 17.70
N SER A 11 -15.22 -15.08 16.74
CA SER A 11 -14.80 -13.74 16.33
C SER A 11 -15.33 -13.36 14.94
N LEU A 12 -15.40 -12.06 14.66
CA LEU A 12 -15.75 -11.57 13.32
C LEU A 12 -14.79 -12.10 12.24
N ALA A 13 -13.51 -12.28 12.57
CA ALA A 13 -12.54 -12.82 11.65
C ALA A 13 -12.84 -14.26 11.28
N GLU A 14 -13.11 -15.14 12.24
CA GLU A 14 -13.48 -16.54 11.99
C GLU A 14 -14.77 -16.65 11.17
N PHE A 15 -15.76 -15.80 11.46
CA PHE A 15 -16.98 -15.74 10.68
C PHE A 15 -16.72 -15.34 9.22
N LEU A 16 -15.88 -14.32 8.99
CA LEU A 16 -15.54 -13.88 7.64
C LEU A 16 -14.67 -14.90 6.90
N ASP A 17 -13.75 -15.56 7.58
CA ASP A 17 -12.94 -16.65 7.01
C ASP A 17 -13.84 -17.77 6.49
N LEU A 18 -14.83 -18.21 7.32
CA LEU A 18 -15.79 -19.22 6.91
C LEU A 18 -16.57 -18.80 5.67
N ILE A 19 -17.09 -17.57 5.65
CA ILE A 19 -17.87 -17.05 4.52
C ILE A 19 -17.02 -16.94 3.26
N VAL A 20 -15.86 -16.27 3.34
CA VAL A 20 -15.04 -15.98 2.17
C VAL A 20 -14.45 -17.25 1.58
N LYS A 21 -14.03 -18.20 2.43
CA LYS A 21 -13.55 -19.53 2.00
C LYS A 21 -14.64 -20.29 1.22
N ASN A 22 -15.87 -20.32 1.70
CA ASN A 22 -16.96 -20.99 1.02
C ASN A 22 -17.40 -20.30 -0.27
N ILE A 23 -17.42 -18.96 -0.30
CA ILE A 23 -17.71 -18.18 -1.52
C ILE A 23 -16.65 -18.42 -2.59
N SER A 24 -15.39 -18.55 -2.22
CA SER A 24 -14.28 -18.78 -3.17
C SER A 24 -14.36 -20.14 -3.87
N VAL A 25 -14.91 -21.15 -3.21
CA VAL A 25 -15.09 -22.50 -3.75
C VAL A 25 -16.39 -22.63 -4.54
N ALA A 26 -17.41 -21.84 -4.19
CA ALA A 26 -18.71 -21.87 -4.85
C ALA A 26 -18.60 -21.38 -6.31
N GLN A 27 -19.00 -22.25 -7.26
CA GLN A 27 -19.09 -21.84 -8.66
C GLN A 27 -20.13 -20.72 -8.82
N PRO A 28 -19.80 -19.56 -9.38
CA PRO A 28 -20.79 -18.50 -9.57
C PRO A 28 -21.87 -18.95 -10.56
N SER A 29 -23.14 -18.74 -10.20
CA SER A 29 -24.26 -19.01 -11.10
C SER A 29 -24.11 -18.24 -12.42
N ILE A 30 -24.74 -18.73 -13.48
CA ILE A 30 -24.71 -18.12 -14.84
C ILE A 30 -25.12 -16.62 -14.76
N TRP A 31 -26.12 -16.31 -13.94
CA TRP A 31 -26.58 -14.94 -13.71
C TRP A 31 -25.52 -14.05 -13.06
N ARG A 32 -24.76 -14.57 -12.08
CA ARG A 32 -23.64 -13.86 -11.47
C ARG A 32 -22.50 -13.63 -12.46
N ARG A 33 -22.23 -14.59 -13.37
CA ARG A 33 -21.27 -14.44 -14.46
C ARG A 33 -21.70 -13.36 -15.45
N MET A 34 -22.97 -13.36 -15.90
CA MET A 34 -23.52 -12.32 -16.77
C MET A 34 -23.46 -10.94 -16.10
N LEU A 35 -23.89 -10.82 -14.85
CA LEU A 35 -23.83 -9.56 -14.10
C LEU A 35 -22.39 -9.05 -13.92
N ALA A 36 -21.43 -9.97 -13.71
CA ALA A 36 -20.02 -9.66 -13.64
C ALA A 36 -19.48 -9.16 -15.00
N HIS A 37 -19.92 -9.74 -16.11
CA HIS A 37 -19.56 -9.27 -17.47
C HIS A 37 -20.14 -7.87 -17.78
N VAL A 38 -21.39 -7.63 -17.44
CA VAL A 38 -22.05 -6.32 -17.60
C VAL A 38 -21.34 -5.27 -16.73
N ARG A 39 -21.10 -5.57 -15.45
CA ARG A 39 -20.33 -4.69 -14.56
C ARG A 39 -18.90 -4.47 -15.07
N SER A 40 -18.31 -5.47 -15.70
CA SER A 40 -16.99 -5.38 -16.33
C SER A 40 -16.99 -4.42 -17.52
N ALA A 41 -18.01 -4.45 -18.36
CA ALA A 41 -18.15 -3.54 -19.51
C ALA A 41 -18.33 -2.08 -19.07
N PHE A 42 -19.07 -1.83 -17.99
CA PHE A 42 -19.28 -0.48 -17.44
C PHE A 42 -18.16 0.01 -16.51
N ARG A 43 -17.14 -0.81 -16.19
CA ARG A 43 -16.00 -0.43 -15.34
C ARG A 43 -15.31 0.87 -15.79
N HIS A 44 -15.21 1.06 -17.10
CA HIS A 44 -14.55 2.24 -17.66
C HIS A 44 -15.20 3.58 -17.27
N VAL A 45 -16.50 3.58 -16.94
CA VAL A 45 -17.23 4.80 -16.55
C VAL A 45 -16.96 5.15 -15.08
N PHE A 46 -16.89 4.14 -14.21
CA PHE A 46 -16.76 4.33 -12.75
C PHE A 46 -15.31 4.51 -12.24
N GLN A 47 -14.31 4.15 -13.04
CA GLN A 47 -12.88 4.19 -12.66
C GLN A 47 -12.13 5.38 -13.25
N ASN A 48 -12.82 6.48 -13.53
CA ASN A 48 -12.18 7.70 -14.02
C ASN A 48 -11.70 8.55 -12.82
N ASN A 49 -10.44 8.40 -12.44
CA ASN A 49 -9.81 9.15 -11.35
C ASN A 49 -8.94 10.27 -11.92
N ASN A 50 -9.58 11.37 -12.38
CA ASN A 50 -8.88 12.56 -12.82
C ASN A 50 -8.17 13.26 -11.63
N SER A 51 -7.27 14.21 -11.89
CA SER A 51 -6.46 14.89 -10.87
C SER A 51 -7.29 15.46 -9.71
N TRP A 52 -8.44 16.11 -10.00
CA TRP A 52 -9.31 16.67 -8.98
C TRP A 52 -9.93 15.59 -8.08
N ARG A 53 -10.40 14.48 -8.66
CA ARG A 53 -10.94 13.34 -7.90
C ARG A 53 -9.86 12.62 -7.10
N SER A 54 -8.64 12.50 -7.64
CA SER A 54 -7.51 11.89 -6.93
C SER A 54 -7.19 12.64 -5.64
N HIS A 55 -7.13 13.98 -5.69
CA HIS A 55 -6.95 14.81 -4.50
C HIS A 55 -8.09 14.64 -3.48
N HIS A 56 -9.34 14.63 -3.94
CA HIS A 56 -10.49 14.46 -3.07
C HIS A 56 -10.52 13.06 -2.41
N ASN A 57 -10.26 12.01 -3.18
CA ASN A 57 -10.27 10.63 -2.70
C ASN A 57 -9.11 10.35 -1.73
N ALA A 58 -7.90 10.86 -2.02
CA ALA A 58 -6.76 10.76 -1.11
C ALA A 58 -7.06 11.46 0.22
N ARG A 59 -7.58 12.68 0.18
CA ARG A 59 -8.00 13.38 1.41
C ARG A 59 -9.08 12.61 2.17
N HIS A 60 -10.03 12.00 1.51
CA HIS A 60 -11.09 11.24 2.18
C HIS A 60 -10.54 10.02 2.93
N HIS A 61 -9.60 9.29 2.34
CA HIS A 61 -9.05 8.08 2.96
C HIS A 61 -7.98 8.39 4.02
N TYR A 62 -7.04 9.29 3.71
CA TYR A 62 -5.88 9.58 4.59
C TYR A 62 -6.16 10.66 5.65
N ASN A 63 -7.30 11.36 5.61
CA ASN A 63 -7.73 12.27 6.67
C ASN A 63 -8.37 11.57 7.88
N ILE A 64 -8.16 10.26 8.04
CA ILE A 64 -8.38 9.63 9.34
C ILE A 64 -7.28 10.16 10.25
N ASP A 65 -7.64 10.53 11.45
CA ASP A 65 -6.72 11.08 12.42
C ASP A 65 -5.45 10.24 12.54
N TYR A 66 -4.31 10.87 12.36
CA TYR A 66 -2.98 10.27 12.51
C TYR A 66 -2.81 9.49 13.82
N ARG A 67 -3.42 9.98 14.91
CA ARG A 67 -3.41 9.31 16.23
C ARG A 67 -4.01 7.90 16.17
N ILE A 68 -5.02 7.68 15.32
CA ILE A 68 -5.63 6.35 15.14
C ILE A 68 -4.67 5.41 14.40
N TYR A 69 -3.97 5.88 13.37
CA TYR A 69 -2.97 5.07 12.66
C TYR A 69 -1.84 4.60 13.59
N ARG A 70 -1.38 5.44 14.50
CA ARG A 70 -0.36 5.09 15.52
C ARG A 70 -0.79 3.97 16.47
N LEU A 71 -2.07 3.71 16.62
CA LEU A 71 -2.57 2.67 17.52
C LEU A 71 -2.46 1.26 16.93
N PHE A 72 -2.27 1.14 15.61
CA PHE A 72 -2.27 -0.20 15.00
C PHE A 72 -1.15 -0.45 13.99
N LEU A 73 -0.55 0.58 13.42
CA LEU A 73 0.64 0.43 12.57
C LEU A 73 1.90 0.16 13.39
N ASP A 74 2.99 -0.15 12.71
CA ASP A 74 4.33 -0.16 13.26
C ASP A 74 4.80 1.24 13.66
N SER A 75 5.90 1.33 14.40
CA SER A 75 6.47 2.61 14.87
C SER A 75 6.85 3.57 13.74
N ASP A 76 7.15 3.05 12.54
CA ASP A 76 7.51 3.82 11.36
C ASP A 76 6.30 4.17 10.46
N LEU A 77 5.07 3.79 10.86
CA LEU A 77 3.81 4.13 10.21
C LEU A 77 3.70 3.58 8.77
N GLN A 78 4.12 2.37 8.55
CA GLN A 78 4.04 1.73 7.26
C GLN A 78 2.61 1.20 6.99
N TYR A 79 1.81 1.94 6.23
CA TYR A 79 0.44 1.53 5.86
C TYR A 79 0.43 0.81 4.51
N SER A 80 1.20 -0.27 4.42
CA SER A 80 1.30 -1.14 3.25
C SER A 80 1.71 -2.55 3.68
N CYS A 81 1.65 -3.52 2.76
CA CYS A 81 2.01 -4.91 3.02
C CYS A 81 3.43 -5.02 3.59
N ALA A 82 3.59 -5.67 4.73
CA ALA A 82 4.87 -6.03 5.32
C ALA A 82 5.51 -7.24 4.59
N TYR A 83 6.76 -7.53 4.85
CA TYR A 83 7.49 -8.69 4.33
C TYR A 83 8.01 -9.54 5.48
N PHE A 84 7.30 -10.61 5.79
CA PHE A 84 7.67 -11.54 6.87
C PHE A 84 8.72 -12.52 6.35
N GLU A 85 9.94 -12.40 6.85
CA GLU A 85 11.04 -13.31 6.53
C GLU A 85 10.93 -14.64 7.31
N SER A 86 10.15 -14.65 8.39
CA SER A 86 9.81 -15.85 9.16
C SER A 86 8.36 -15.81 9.64
N GLU A 87 7.79 -16.97 9.98
CA GLU A 87 6.42 -17.07 10.51
C GLU A 87 6.26 -16.43 11.89
N THR A 88 7.36 -16.24 12.62
CA THR A 88 7.40 -15.68 13.98
C THR A 88 7.78 -14.21 14.01
N ALA A 89 8.09 -13.60 12.85
CA ALA A 89 8.46 -12.20 12.78
C ALA A 89 7.33 -11.29 13.29
N SER A 90 7.69 -10.29 14.08
CA SER A 90 6.78 -9.23 14.51
C SER A 90 6.44 -8.29 13.33
N LEU A 91 5.39 -7.47 13.50
CA LEU A 91 5.04 -6.45 12.51
C LEU A 91 6.18 -5.46 12.27
N GLU A 92 6.88 -5.04 13.33
CA GLU A 92 8.04 -4.12 13.25
C GLU A 92 9.17 -4.72 12.40
N GLU A 93 9.54 -5.97 12.68
CA GLU A 93 10.57 -6.68 11.92
C GLU A 93 10.15 -6.86 10.46
N ALA A 94 8.92 -7.25 10.22
CA ALA A 94 8.41 -7.46 8.86
C ALA A 94 8.31 -6.15 8.04
N GLN A 95 7.95 -5.03 8.67
CA GLN A 95 7.95 -3.72 8.00
C GLN A 95 9.39 -3.22 7.74
N TYR A 96 10.30 -3.48 8.65
CA TYR A 96 11.72 -3.19 8.43
C TYR A 96 12.28 -4.04 7.28
N ALA A 97 12.01 -5.35 7.27
CA ALA A 97 12.41 -6.28 6.21
C ALA A 97 11.85 -5.86 4.83
N LYS A 98 10.59 -5.40 4.77
CA LYS A 98 10.02 -4.83 3.55
C LYS A 98 10.86 -3.68 3.00
N LYS A 99 11.28 -2.73 3.84
CA LYS A 99 12.08 -1.59 3.41
C LYS A 99 13.44 -2.02 2.88
N ARG A 100 14.10 -2.98 3.54
CA ARG A 100 15.36 -3.59 3.07
C ARG A 100 15.17 -4.29 1.73
N HIS A 101 14.12 -5.07 1.58
CA HIS A 101 13.82 -5.82 0.36
C HIS A 101 13.56 -4.88 -0.83
N ILE A 102 12.83 -3.79 -0.61
CA ILE A 102 12.63 -2.72 -1.59
C ILE A 102 13.97 -2.08 -1.97
N ALA A 103 14.80 -1.72 -0.99
CA ALA A 103 16.11 -1.11 -1.22
C ALA A 103 17.03 -2.02 -2.05
N ALA A 104 17.04 -3.33 -1.75
CA ALA A 104 17.80 -4.32 -2.50
C ALA A 104 17.35 -4.40 -3.97
N LYS A 105 16.04 -4.45 -4.22
CA LYS A 105 15.47 -4.47 -5.58
C LYS A 105 15.71 -3.18 -6.36
N LEU A 106 15.84 -2.05 -5.69
CA LEU A 106 16.19 -0.79 -6.33
C LEU A 106 17.69 -0.67 -6.65
N LEU A 107 18.55 -1.60 -6.22
CA LEU A 107 19.99 -1.56 -6.47
C LEU A 107 20.58 -0.20 -6.08
N LEU A 108 20.28 0.25 -4.87
CA LEU A 108 20.71 1.56 -4.41
C LEU A 108 22.25 1.66 -4.28
N LYS A 109 22.78 2.83 -4.67
CA LYS A 109 24.16 3.22 -4.49
C LYS A 109 24.21 4.65 -3.95
N PRO A 110 25.25 5.03 -3.21
CA PRO A 110 25.37 6.41 -2.71
C PRO A 110 25.22 7.45 -3.82
N LYS A 111 24.59 8.59 -3.49
CA LYS A 111 24.36 9.74 -4.37
C LYS A 111 23.32 9.54 -5.48
N LEU A 112 22.68 8.38 -5.60
CA LEU A 112 21.55 8.23 -6.51
C LEU A 112 20.37 9.09 -6.07
N ARG A 113 19.59 9.57 -7.05
CA ARG A 113 18.35 10.30 -6.83
C ARG A 113 17.15 9.34 -6.93
N VAL A 114 16.37 9.28 -5.88
CA VAL A 114 15.20 8.39 -5.79
C VAL A 114 13.92 9.23 -5.80
N LEU A 115 12.91 8.79 -6.55
CA LEU A 115 11.57 9.33 -6.51
C LEU A 115 10.62 8.31 -5.87
N ASP A 116 9.86 8.72 -4.84
CA ASP A 116 8.77 7.90 -4.28
C ASP A 116 7.40 8.49 -4.67
N PHE A 117 6.63 7.70 -5.41
CA PHE A 117 5.23 7.98 -5.72
C PHE A 117 4.31 7.49 -4.60
N GLY A 118 3.96 8.37 -3.68
CA GLY A 118 3.09 8.06 -2.57
C GLY A 118 3.84 7.86 -1.25
N SER A 119 4.70 8.80 -0.89
CA SER A 119 5.63 8.72 0.25
C SER A 119 4.99 8.50 1.64
N GLY A 120 3.66 8.61 1.77
CA GLY A 120 2.99 8.47 3.06
C GLY A 120 3.57 9.43 4.11
N TRP A 121 3.89 8.91 5.29
CA TRP A 121 4.56 9.65 6.37
C TRP A 121 6.10 9.66 6.26
N GLY A 122 6.65 9.27 5.10
CA GLY A 122 8.07 9.35 4.78
C GLY A 122 8.93 8.18 5.29
N GLY A 123 8.36 7.18 5.93
CA GLY A 123 9.16 6.14 6.59
C GLY A 123 10.05 5.34 5.64
N LEU A 124 9.58 5.01 4.42
CA LEU A 124 10.42 4.36 3.42
C LEU A 124 11.53 5.30 2.96
N ASP A 125 11.21 6.54 2.62
CA ASP A 125 12.15 7.54 2.12
C ASP A 125 13.30 7.79 3.09
N LEU A 126 12.97 8.00 4.39
CA LEU A 126 13.95 8.16 5.46
C LEU A 126 14.84 6.93 5.60
N HIS A 127 14.27 5.72 5.48
CA HIS A 127 15.04 4.49 5.51
C HIS A 127 16.04 4.42 4.35
N LEU A 128 15.60 4.70 3.11
CA LEU A 128 16.47 4.67 1.92
C LEU A 128 17.60 5.68 2.03
N ALA A 129 17.29 6.92 2.44
CA ALA A 129 18.31 7.97 2.61
C ALA A 129 19.34 7.59 3.69
N ARG A 130 18.87 7.09 4.83
CA ARG A 130 19.72 6.71 5.98
C ARG A 130 20.64 5.55 5.66
N THR A 131 20.11 4.50 5.01
CA THR A 131 20.86 3.24 4.83
C THR A 131 21.70 3.21 3.57
N SER A 132 21.35 4.00 2.55
CA SER A 132 21.98 3.95 1.23
C SER A 132 22.66 5.26 0.80
N ASN A 133 22.59 6.30 1.64
CA ASN A 133 23.14 7.64 1.33
C ASN A 133 22.66 8.16 -0.04
N VAL A 134 21.37 8.09 -0.28
CA VAL A 134 20.68 8.57 -1.49
C VAL A 134 19.87 9.83 -1.18
N SER A 135 19.63 10.65 -2.22
CA SER A 135 18.73 11.79 -2.18
C SER A 135 17.32 11.34 -2.56
N VAL A 136 16.32 11.60 -1.73
CA VAL A 136 14.96 11.13 -1.98
C VAL A 136 13.99 12.29 -2.17
N VAL A 137 13.18 12.23 -3.23
CA VAL A 137 12.04 13.11 -3.43
C VAL A 137 10.77 12.29 -3.27
N GLY A 138 10.06 12.50 -2.17
CA GLY A 138 8.77 11.88 -1.91
C GLY A 138 7.62 12.81 -2.33
N ILE A 139 6.70 12.32 -3.14
CA ILE A 139 5.50 13.07 -3.51
C ILE A 139 4.23 12.44 -2.93
N ASN A 140 3.28 13.28 -2.51
CA ASN A 140 2.03 12.85 -1.91
C ASN A 140 0.95 13.93 -2.16
N LEU A 141 -0.33 13.56 -1.98
CA LEU A 141 -1.48 14.45 -2.09
C LEU A 141 -2.09 14.81 -0.72
N SER A 142 -1.56 14.28 0.39
CA SER A 142 -2.02 14.54 1.76
C SER A 142 -1.12 15.57 2.43
N ASP A 143 -1.69 16.75 2.73
CA ASP A 143 -0.98 17.84 3.43
C ASP A 143 -0.46 17.40 4.80
N GLU A 144 -1.26 16.62 5.54
CA GLU A 144 -0.90 16.12 6.88
C GLU A 144 0.29 15.17 6.82
N GLN A 145 0.25 14.19 5.91
CA GLN A 145 1.35 13.23 5.74
C GLN A 145 2.65 13.94 5.33
N VAL A 146 2.59 14.86 4.37
CA VAL A 146 3.77 15.63 3.92
C VAL A 146 4.33 16.48 5.05
N LYS A 147 3.48 17.13 5.87
CA LYS A 147 3.94 17.90 7.03
C LYS A 147 4.71 17.03 8.03
N ILE A 148 4.18 15.86 8.35
CA ILE A 148 4.83 14.92 9.28
C ILE A 148 6.14 14.39 8.68
N ALA A 149 6.14 14.00 7.40
CA ALA A 149 7.33 13.50 6.71
C ALA A 149 8.46 14.55 6.70
N ARG A 150 8.16 15.81 6.40
CA ARG A 150 9.12 16.92 6.46
C ARG A 150 9.72 17.12 7.86
N HIS A 151 8.86 17.07 8.88
CA HIS A 151 9.32 17.20 10.27
C HIS A 151 10.29 16.06 10.64
N ARG A 152 9.95 14.82 10.25
CA ARG A 152 10.81 13.65 10.50
C ARG A 152 12.16 13.76 9.77
N ALA A 153 12.16 14.17 8.50
CA ALA A 153 13.39 14.34 7.73
C ALA A 153 14.30 15.42 8.35
N ALA A 154 13.72 16.56 8.74
CA ALA A 154 14.47 17.63 9.38
C ALA A 154 15.06 17.22 10.72
N ALA A 155 14.32 16.44 11.54
CA ALA A 155 14.78 15.96 12.83
C ALA A 155 15.99 15.01 12.72
N GLU A 156 16.10 14.26 11.60
CA GLU A 156 17.19 13.33 11.35
C GLU A 156 18.31 13.91 10.44
N GLY A 157 18.12 15.11 9.88
CA GLY A 157 19.08 15.73 8.95
C GLY A 157 19.31 14.95 7.67
N LEU A 158 18.27 14.21 7.19
CA LEU A 158 18.36 13.38 6.00
C LEU A 158 18.04 14.16 4.71
N ASP A 159 18.69 13.77 3.61
CA ASP A 159 18.45 14.35 2.28
C ASP A 159 17.16 13.81 1.66
N CYS A 160 16.01 14.23 2.25
CA CYS A 160 14.68 13.89 1.83
C CYS A 160 13.85 15.16 1.62
N GLU A 161 13.35 15.35 0.42
CA GLU A 161 12.42 16.42 0.06
C GLU A 161 11.01 15.85 -0.11
N PHE A 162 10.02 16.39 0.62
CA PHE A 162 8.63 15.97 0.48
C PHE A 162 7.77 17.07 -0.15
N ARG A 163 7.03 16.71 -1.22
CA ARG A 163 6.22 17.66 -2.00
C ARG A 163 4.75 17.25 -2.03
N ILE A 164 3.86 18.24 -1.94
CA ILE A 164 2.45 18.07 -2.29
C ILE A 164 2.37 18.21 -3.80
N GLN A 165 2.41 17.09 -4.53
CA GLN A 165 2.51 17.08 -5.97
C GLN A 165 1.83 15.85 -6.58
N ASP A 166 1.07 16.08 -7.68
CA ASP A 166 0.55 14.99 -8.51
C ASP A 166 1.69 14.39 -9.36
N TYR A 167 1.77 13.06 -9.47
CA TYR A 167 2.80 12.37 -10.23
C TYR A 167 2.89 12.83 -11.69
N ARG A 168 1.77 13.27 -12.29
CA ARG A 168 1.71 13.77 -13.67
C ARG A 168 2.53 15.04 -13.87
N GLN A 169 2.78 15.80 -12.81
CA GLN A 169 3.50 17.08 -12.84
C GLN A 169 5.02 16.93 -12.62
N VAL A 170 5.48 15.71 -12.32
CA VAL A 170 6.93 15.45 -12.19
C VAL A 170 7.59 15.60 -13.54
N SER A 171 8.67 16.39 -13.63
CA SER A 171 9.41 16.66 -14.88
C SER A 171 10.90 16.34 -14.78
N GLN A 172 11.43 16.17 -13.56
CA GLN A 172 12.83 15.83 -13.32
C GLN A 172 13.07 14.34 -13.58
N GLN A 173 14.30 13.97 -13.94
CA GLN A 173 14.71 12.58 -14.04
C GLN A 173 15.30 12.08 -12.73
N PHE A 174 15.14 10.77 -12.50
CA PHE A 174 15.59 10.06 -11.32
C PHE A 174 16.26 8.74 -11.70
N ASP A 175 17.27 8.36 -10.94
CA ASP A 175 17.98 7.10 -11.13
C ASP A 175 17.14 5.90 -10.66
N ARG A 176 16.30 6.14 -9.66
CA ARG A 176 15.42 5.12 -9.07
C ARG A 176 14.03 5.67 -8.85
N ILE A 177 13.04 4.81 -9.07
CA ILE A 177 11.64 5.14 -8.76
C ILE A 177 11.08 4.02 -7.87
N VAL A 178 10.37 4.40 -6.83
CA VAL A 178 9.57 3.48 -6.02
C VAL A 178 8.13 3.95 -5.95
N SER A 179 7.20 3.02 -5.89
CA SER A 179 5.79 3.30 -5.65
C SER A 179 5.19 2.18 -4.84
N VAL A 180 4.67 2.50 -3.65
CA VAL A 180 4.11 1.51 -2.70
C VAL A 180 2.67 1.87 -2.38
N GLY A 181 1.70 1.04 -2.84
CA GLY A 181 0.28 1.20 -2.53
C GLY A 181 -0.38 2.44 -3.15
N MET A 182 0.21 3.03 -4.21
CA MET A 182 -0.33 4.21 -4.87
C MET A 182 -1.12 3.86 -6.15
N LEU A 183 -0.70 2.81 -6.86
CA LEU A 183 -1.29 2.44 -8.15
C LEU A 183 -2.79 2.11 -8.04
N GLU A 184 -3.23 1.61 -6.89
CA GLU A 184 -4.62 1.33 -6.57
C GLU A 184 -5.52 2.56 -6.68
N HIS A 185 -4.94 3.76 -6.52
CA HIS A 185 -5.61 5.05 -6.61
C HIS A 185 -5.49 5.72 -7.99
N VAL A 186 -4.66 5.18 -8.89
CA VAL A 186 -4.49 5.72 -10.25
C VAL A 186 -5.73 5.45 -11.11
N GLY A 187 -6.29 4.24 -11.02
CA GLY A 187 -7.42 3.79 -11.82
C GLY A 187 -6.99 3.29 -13.22
N LYS A 188 -7.64 2.23 -13.69
CA LYS A 188 -7.27 1.50 -14.91
C LYS A 188 -7.10 2.39 -16.16
N ARG A 189 -7.95 3.42 -16.33
CA ARG A 189 -7.89 4.35 -17.48
C ARG A 189 -6.59 5.14 -17.57
N HIS A 190 -5.87 5.25 -16.48
CA HIS A 190 -4.68 6.09 -16.37
C HIS A 190 -3.38 5.26 -16.27
N TYR A 191 -3.43 3.93 -16.44
CA TYR A 191 -2.22 3.10 -16.37
C TYR A 191 -1.23 3.45 -17.48
N ASP A 192 -1.69 3.69 -18.70
CA ASP A 192 -0.81 4.13 -19.80
C ASP A 192 -0.13 5.47 -19.47
N THR A 193 -0.89 6.42 -18.93
CA THR A 193 -0.36 7.73 -18.50
C THR A 193 0.64 7.56 -17.34
N PHE A 194 0.34 6.67 -16.39
CA PHE A 194 1.21 6.41 -15.23
C PHE A 194 2.54 5.80 -15.67
N PHE A 195 2.50 4.70 -16.42
CA PHE A 195 3.73 4.02 -16.85
C PHE A 195 4.54 4.84 -17.85
N LYS A 196 3.85 5.59 -18.74
CA LYS A 196 4.57 6.55 -19.61
C LYS A 196 5.29 7.62 -18.76
N LYS A 197 4.65 8.17 -17.74
CA LYS A 197 5.29 9.11 -16.82
C LYS A 197 6.48 8.47 -16.10
N CYS A 198 6.36 7.23 -15.62
CA CYS A 198 7.47 6.50 -15.02
C CYS A 198 8.65 6.36 -16.00
N HIS A 199 8.37 5.98 -17.24
CA HIS A 199 9.39 5.90 -18.29
C HIS A 199 10.07 7.25 -18.53
N ASP A 200 9.31 8.33 -18.65
CA ASP A 200 9.83 9.66 -19.01
C ASP A 200 10.73 10.26 -17.91
N VAL A 201 10.45 9.96 -16.64
CA VAL A 201 11.21 10.49 -15.49
C VAL A 201 12.26 9.52 -14.94
N LEU A 202 12.34 8.28 -15.44
CA LEU A 202 13.39 7.33 -15.13
C LEU A 202 14.57 7.55 -16.07
N THR A 203 15.80 7.55 -15.56
CA THR A 203 17.03 7.56 -16.39
C THR A 203 17.14 6.28 -17.22
N ASP A 204 18.01 6.26 -18.23
CA ASP A 204 18.09 5.10 -19.15
C ASP A 204 18.59 3.83 -18.47
N ASP A 205 19.51 3.92 -17.51
CA ASP A 205 20.01 2.85 -16.65
C ASP A 205 19.23 2.73 -15.34
N GLY A 206 18.09 3.40 -15.27
CA GLY A 206 17.26 3.48 -14.07
C GLY A 206 16.52 2.18 -13.76
N VAL A 207 16.19 2.01 -12.47
CA VAL A 207 15.39 0.89 -11.97
C VAL A 207 14.18 1.44 -11.22
N MET A 208 13.00 0.91 -11.53
CA MET A 208 11.77 1.20 -10.80
C MET A 208 11.26 -0.04 -10.08
N LEU A 209 10.74 0.13 -8.87
CA LEU A 209 9.98 -0.91 -8.16
C LEU A 209 8.55 -0.44 -7.91
N LEU A 210 7.60 -1.19 -8.42
CA LEU A 210 6.17 -1.03 -8.17
C LEU A 210 5.70 -2.10 -7.18
N HIS A 211 5.24 -1.69 -6.00
CA HIS A 211 4.61 -2.54 -5.01
C HIS A 211 3.12 -2.20 -4.92
N THR A 212 2.25 -3.08 -5.35
CA THR A 212 0.81 -2.80 -5.48
C THR A 212 -0.04 -4.01 -5.13
N ILE A 213 -1.21 -3.76 -4.55
CA ILE A 213 -2.23 -4.81 -4.39
C ILE A 213 -2.73 -5.20 -5.78
N GLY A 214 -2.81 -6.50 -6.01
CA GLY A 214 -3.31 -7.05 -7.26
C GLY A 214 -4.16 -8.29 -7.08
N ARG A 215 -4.46 -8.91 -8.20
CA ARG A 215 -5.21 -10.17 -8.28
C ARG A 215 -4.40 -11.21 -9.03
N TRP A 216 -4.32 -12.44 -8.48
CA TRP A 216 -3.69 -13.56 -9.17
C TRP A 216 -4.57 -14.14 -10.29
N GLY A 217 -5.89 -13.90 -10.20
CA GLY A 217 -6.85 -14.22 -11.26
C GLY A 217 -7.01 -13.07 -12.25
N GLY A 218 -7.96 -13.20 -13.17
CA GLY A 218 -8.27 -12.15 -14.15
C GLY A 218 -8.85 -10.87 -13.52
N PRO A 219 -9.10 -9.84 -14.35
CA PRO A 219 -9.67 -8.58 -13.91
C PRO A 219 -10.96 -8.74 -13.12
N GLY A 220 -11.09 -8.03 -12.01
CA GLY A 220 -12.23 -8.07 -11.11
C GLY A 220 -12.86 -6.70 -10.84
N GLY A 221 -13.89 -6.66 -10.03
CA GLY A 221 -14.50 -5.41 -9.54
C GLY A 221 -14.10 -5.12 -8.10
N THR A 222 -14.14 -3.87 -7.70
CA THR A 222 -13.98 -3.48 -6.29
C THR A 222 -15.30 -3.69 -5.55
N ASN A 223 -15.24 -4.21 -4.35
CA ASN A 223 -16.41 -4.38 -3.47
C ASN A 223 -17.05 -3.01 -3.18
N ALA A 224 -18.39 -2.91 -3.35
CA ALA A 224 -19.10 -1.64 -3.20
C ALA A 224 -18.99 -1.03 -1.79
N TRP A 225 -18.91 -1.88 -0.74
CA TRP A 225 -18.73 -1.43 0.62
C TRP A 225 -17.32 -0.83 0.82
N VAL A 226 -16.28 -1.50 0.30
CA VAL A 226 -14.89 -1.02 0.33
C VAL A 226 -14.79 0.31 -0.42
N TRP A 227 -15.37 0.39 -1.61
CA TRP A 227 -15.38 1.60 -2.42
C TRP A 227 -16.08 2.78 -1.74
N ARG A 228 -17.16 2.49 -0.99
CA ARG A 228 -17.93 3.54 -0.30
C ARG A 228 -17.29 4.03 0.99
N TYR A 229 -16.69 3.13 1.79
CA TYR A 229 -16.32 3.43 3.17
C TYR A 229 -14.82 3.47 3.43
N ILE A 230 -14.01 2.77 2.65
CA ILE A 230 -12.57 2.60 2.91
C ILE A 230 -11.74 3.25 1.80
N PHE A 231 -11.86 2.78 0.55
CA PHE A 231 -11.05 3.22 -0.58
C PHE A 231 -11.91 3.72 -1.75
N PRO A 232 -12.46 4.95 -1.68
CA PRO A 232 -13.19 5.53 -2.81
C PRO A 232 -12.31 5.62 -4.06
N GLY A 233 -12.80 5.09 -5.17
CA GLY A 233 -12.05 5.06 -6.44
C GLY A 233 -10.96 3.99 -6.53
N GLY A 234 -10.71 3.24 -5.45
CA GLY A 234 -9.68 2.20 -5.42
C GLY A 234 -9.96 1.04 -6.37
N TYR A 235 -8.91 0.52 -6.99
CA TYR A 235 -8.96 -0.63 -7.90
C TYR A 235 -7.75 -1.53 -7.73
N THR A 236 -7.98 -2.84 -7.62
CA THR A 236 -6.93 -3.85 -7.57
C THR A 236 -6.76 -4.49 -8.93
N ALA A 237 -5.62 -4.25 -9.58
CA ALA A 237 -5.35 -4.69 -10.94
C ALA A 237 -4.97 -6.18 -11.01
N ALA A 238 -5.34 -6.85 -12.10
CA ALA A 238 -4.70 -8.10 -12.48
C ALA A 238 -3.38 -7.82 -13.19
N LEU A 239 -2.41 -8.74 -13.10
CA LEU A 239 -1.13 -8.59 -13.83
C LEU A 239 -1.35 -8.46 -15.34
N SER A 240 -2.36 -9.16 -15.88
CA SER A 240 -2.79 -9.05 -17.28
C SER A 240 -3.35 -7.68 -17.69
N GLU A 241 -3.61 -6.78 -16.74
CA GLU A 241 -3.99 -5.38 -17.02
C GLU A 241 -2.79 -4.45 -16.93
N LEU A 242 -1.79 -4.79 -16.12
CA LEU A 242 -0.59 -3.99 -15.91
C LEU A 242 0.44 -4.23 -17.01
N ALA A 243 0.74 -5.49 -17.34
CA ALA A 243 1.78 -5.84 -18.30
C ALA A 243 1.60 -5.13 -19.68
N PRO A 244 0.42 -5.10 -20.32
CA PRO A 244 0.26 -4.39 -21.58
C PRO A 244 0.47 -2.88 -21.49
N ALA A 245 0.16 -2.25 -20.34
CA ALA A 245 0.39 -0.83 -20.15
C ALA A 245 1.89 -0.51 -19.91
N ILE A 246 2.60 -1.40 -19.23
CA ILE A 246 4.05 -1.34 -19.03
C ILE A 246 4.77 -1.46 -20.38
N GLU A 247 4.38 -2.45 -21.22
CA GLU A 247 4.94 -2.69 -22.55
C GLU A 247 4.74 -1.47 -23.47
N ARG A 248 3.51 -0.91 -23.52
CA ARG A 248 3.23 0.28 -24.32
C ARG A 248 4.00 1.52 -23.87
N ALA A 249 4.39 1.59 -22.62
CA ALA A 249 5.24 2.66 -22.10
C ALA A 249 6.72 2.51 -22.47
N GLY A 250 7.13 1.37 -23.04
CA GLY A 250 8.52 1.07 -23.35
C GLY A 250 9.34 0.62 -22.12
N LEU A 251 8.69 0.20 -21.05
CA LEU A 251 9.34 -0.35 -19.87
C LEU A 251 9.41 -1.89 -19.98
N ILE A 252 10.50 -2.45 -19.48
CA ILE A 252 10.77 -3.90 -19.45
C ILE A 252 10.49 -4.41 -18.04
N ILE A 253 9.71 -5.47 -17.92
CA ILE A 253 9.53 -6.19 -16.66
C ILE A 253 10.74 -7.10 -16.45
N SER A 254 11.62 -6.76 -15.51
CA SER A 254 12.80 -7.57 -15.19
C SER A 254 12.53 -8.63 -14.12
N ASP A 255 11.58 -8.38 -13.22
CA ASP A 255 11.15 -9.32 -12.16
C ASP A 255 9.73 -9.06 -11.72
N VAL A 256 9.03 -10.15 -11.34
CA VAL A 256 7.74 -10.08 -10.66
C VAL A 256 7.77 -11.03 -9.47
N GLU A 257 7.70 -10.48 -8.26
CA GLU A 257 7.49 -11.25 -7.05
C GLU A 257 6.05 -11.12 -6.59
N VAL A 258 5.44 -12.25 -6.23
CA VAL A 258 4.07 -12.30 -5.70
C VAL A 258 4.14 -12.56 -4.20
N LEU A 259 3.84 -11.54 -3.41
CA LEU A 259 3.77 -11.64 -1.95
C LEU A 259 2.39 -12.21 -1.55
N ARG A 260 2.25 -13.51 -1.64
CA ARG A 260 0.99 -14.26 -1.51
C ARG A 260 0.17 -13.86 -0.27
N ILE A 261 0.46 -14.47 0.88
CA ILE A 261 -0.28 -14.26 2.13
C ILE A 261 0.33 -13.17 3.05
N GLN A 262 1.41 -12.55 2.63
CA GLN A 262 2.13 -11.53 3.43
C GLN A 262 1.19 -10.41 3.91
N TYR A 263 0.27 -9.98 3.05
CA TYR A 263 -0.68 -8.94 3.46
C TYR A 263 -1.78 -9.47 4.39
N ALA A 264 -2.14 -10.75 4.30
CA ALA A 264 -3.05 -11.34 5.28
C ALA A 264 -2.46 -11.28 6.69
N GLU A 265 -1.16 -11.63 6.83
CA GLU A 265 -0.45 -11.55 8.11
C GLU A 265 -0.31 -10.11 8.61
N THR A 266 -0.01 -9.17 7.72
CA THR A 266 0.02 -7.73 8.02
C THR A 266 -1.33 -7.23 8.56
N LEU A 267 -2.42 -7.56 7.88
CA LEU A 267 -3.79 -7.18 8.27
C LEU A 267 -4.21 -7.82 9.59
N ARG A 268 -3.80 -9.06 9.84
CA ARG A 268 -4.00 -9.74 11.12
C ARG A 268 -3.29 -9.01 12.25
N ALA A 269 -2.03 -8.63 12.05
CA ALA A 269 -1.27 -7.88 13.04
C ALA A 269 -1.92 -6.50 13.30
N TRP A 270 -2.28 -5.76 12.27
CA TRP A 270 -2.99 -4.48 12.41
C TRP A 270 -4.32 -4.63 13.14
N ARG A 271 -5.11 -5.66 12.81
CA ARG A 271 -6.39 -5.92 13.48
C ARG A 271 -6.19 -6.20 14.98
N ASN A 272 -5.21 -7.03 15.32
CA ASN A 272 -4.91 -7.35 16.72
C ASN A 272 -4.50 -6.11 17.50
N ASN A 273 -3.60 -5.28 16.94
CA ASN A 273 -3.18 -4.02 17.55
C ASN A 273 -4.36 -3.05 17.70
N PHE A 274 -5.18 -2.91 16.66
CA PHE A 274 -6.35 -2.04 16.68
C PHE A 274 -7.36 -2.44 17.76
N LEU A 275 -7.66 -3.73 17.86
CA LEU A 275 -8.59 -4.25 18.86
C LEU A 275 -8.04 -4.14 20.28
N ALA A 276 -6.74 -4.34 20.48
CA ALA A 276 -6.08 -4.13 21.78
C ALA A 276 -6.21 -2.66 22.24
N ASN A 277 -6.24 -1.72 21.29
CA ASN A 277 -6.32 -0.27 21.56
C ASN A 277 -7.74 0.31 21.47
N ARG A 278 -8.81 -0.50 21.52
CA ARG A 278 -10.23 -0.02 21.42
C ARG A 278 -10.57 1.08 22.41
N LYS A 279 -10.07 1.00 23.63
CA LYS A 279 -10.32 2.00 24.68
C LYS A 279 -9.75 3.35 24.29
N GLU A 280 -8.55 3.35 23.70
CA GLU A 280 -7.88 4.56 23.24
C GLU A 280 -8.59 5.18 22.03
N VAL A 281 -9.03 4.36 21.06
CA VAL A 281 -9.90 4.84 19.97
C VAL A 281 -11.15 5.52 20.55
N SER A 282 -11.81 4.90 21.54
CA SER A 282 -13.01 5.46 22.17
C SER A 282 -12.71 6.77 22.91
N ARG A 283 -11.51 6.90 23.50
CA ARG A 283 -11.06 8.15 24.15
C ARG A 283 -10.88 9.26 23.12
N LEU A 284 -10.21 8.99 22.00
CA LEU A 284 -10.02 9.96 20.91
C LEU A 284 -11.36 10.50 20.37
N PHE A 285 -12.38 9.63 20.22
CA PHE A 285 -13.71 10.03 19.81
C PHE A 285 -14.45 10.93 20.83
N LYS A 286 -14.12 10.80 22.12
CA LYS A 286 -14.65 11.69 23.17
C LYS A 286 -13.97 13.06 23.15
N GLU A 287 -12.66 13.08 22.85
CA GLU A 287 -11.85 14.29 22.84
C GLU A 287 -12.02 15.13 21.55
N ASP A 288 -12.36 14.48 20.44
CA ASP A 288 -12.48 15.12 19.13
C ASP A 288 -13.89 14.92 18.53
N PRO A 289 -14.80 15.90 18.70
CA PRO A 289 -16.14 15.85 18.12
C PRO A 289 -16.17 15.74 16.58
N ALA A 290 -15.09 16.13 15.88
CA ALA A 290 -15.02 16.01 14.43
C ALA A 290 -15.01 14.55 13.98
N LEU A 291 -14.43 13.64 14.77
CA LEU A 291 -14.48 12.20 14.52
C LEU A 291 -15.93 11.68 14.57
N ASN A 292 -16.73 12.15 15.53
CA ASN A 292 -18.15 11.77 15.63
C ASN A 292 -18.96 12.29 14.45
N THR A 293 -18.72 13.52 14.01
CA THR A 293 -19.39 14.10 12.82
C THR A 293 -19.10 13.28 11.58
N ARG A 294 -17.88 12.80 11.42
CA ARG A 294 -17.43 12.07 10.23
C ARG A 294 -17.84 10.59 10.23
N PHE A 295 -17.70 9.91 11.35
CA PHE A 295 -17.83 8.45 11.43
C PHE A 295 -19.06 7.97 12.24
N GLY A 296 -19.78 8.87 12.88
CA GLY A 296 -20.90 8.59 13.76
C GLY A 296 -20.46 8.50 15.22
N ASN A 297 -20.07 7.35 15.69
CA ASN A 297 -19.53 7.16 17.04
C ASN A 297 -18.38 6.14 17.05
N ALA A 298 -17.66 6.10 18.15
CA ALA A 298 -16.50 5.22 18.33
C ALA A 298 -16.83 3.74 18.04
N GLU A 299 -17.96 3.25 18.54
CA GLU A 299 -18.35 1.84 18.41
C GLU A 299 -18.65 1.47 16.94
N ARG A 300 -19.32 2.35 16.20
CA ARG A 300 -19.54 2.18 14.76
C ARG A 300 -18.23 2.18 13.98
N PHE A 301 -17.33 3.08 14.32
CA PHE A 301 -16.00 3.17 13.71
C PHE A 301 -15.18 1.91 13.98
N ILE A 302 -15.16 1.44 15.23
CA ILE A 302 -14.44 0.22 15.62
C ILE A 302 -14.94 -0.99 14.84
N ARG A 303 -16.27 -1.19 14.76
CA ARG A 303 -16.86 -2.29 13.97
C ARG A 303 -16.54 -2.16 12.47
N MET A 304 -16.52 -0.94 11.94
CA MET A 304 -16.17 -0.68 10.54
C MET A 304 -14.72 -1.08 10.25
N TRP A 305 -13.79 -0.72 11.14
CA TRP A 305 -12.38 -1.03 10.99
C TRP A 305 -12.08 -2.50 11.20
N GLU A 306 -12.67 -3.13 12.20
CA GLU A 306 -12.55 -4.57 12.42
C GLU A 306 -13.06 -5.35 11.19
N TYR A 307 -14.23 -4.97 10.64
CA TYR A 307 -14.75 -5.58 9.43
C TYR A 307 -13.85 -5.37 8.22
N TYR A 308 -13.27 -4.19 8.07
CA TYR A 308 -12.31 -3.89 7.02
C TYR A 308 -11.08 -4.79 7.12
N LEU A 309 -10.41 -4.78 8.28
CA LEU A 309 -9.15 -5.51 8.47
C LEU A 309 -9.36 -7.03 8.36
N ALA A 310 -10.39 -7.58 9.01
CA ALA A 310 -10.71 -9.00 8.93
C ALA A 310 -11.18 -9.43 7.52
N GLY A 311 -12.01 -8.63 6.86
CA GLY A 311 -12.50 -8.94 5.51
C GLY A 311 -11.42 -8.92 4.45
N PHE A 312 -10.45 -8.00 4.57
CA PHE A 312 -9.27 -7.99 3.68
C PHE A 312 -8.32 -9.14 4.02
N GLU A 313 -8.07 -9.45 5.29
CA GLU A 313 -7.31 -10.63 5.69
C GLU A 313 -7.86 -11.89 5.01
N ALA A 314 -9.17 -12.16 5.15
CA ALA A 314 -9.83 -13.30 4.51
C ALA A 314 -9.74 -13.23 2.96
N SER A 315 -9.78 -12.02 2.38
CA SER A 315 -9.67 -11.85 0.93
C SER A 315 -8.29 -12.18 0.38
N PHE A 316 -7.22 -11.86 1.12
CA PHE A 316 -5.85 -12.27 0.78
C PHE A 316 -5.61 -13.76 0.99
N ARG A 317 -6.29 -14.39 1.95
CA ARG A 317 -6.18 -15.84 2.17
C ARG A 317 -6.94 -16.65 1.13
N TYR A 318 -8.16 -16.21 0.75
CA TYR A 318 -9.11 -17.09 0.04
C TYR A 318 -9.71 -16.49 -1.23
N TYR A 319 -9.66 -15.16 -1.44
CA TYR A 319 -10.42 -14.51 -2.54
C TYR A 319 -9.54 -13.89 -3.63
N GLY A 320 -8.31 -14.39 -3.77
CA GLY A 320 -7.45 -14.10 -4.90
C GLY A 320 -6.75 -12.75 -4.89
N LEU A 321 -6.76 -12.03 -3.75
CA LEU A 321 -5.91 -10.85 -3.59
C LEU A 321 -4.48 -11.27 -3.30
N VAL A 322 -3.54 -10.54 -3.88
CA VAL A 322 -2.09 -10.68 -3.67
C VAL A 322 -1.45 -9.30 -3.67
N VAL A 323 -0.17 -9.24 -3.36
CA VAL A 323 0.64 -8.04 -3.65
C VAL A 323 1.67 -8.42 -4.68
N PHE A 324 1.84 -7.58 -5.68
CA PHE A 324 2.93 -7.67 -6.65
C PHE A 324 4.04 -6.69 -6.27
N GLN A 325 5.28 -7.15 -6.34
CA GLN A 325 6.45 -6.32 -6.48
C GLN A 325 6.99 -6.52 -7.90
N ILE A 326 6.85 -5.50 -8.75
CA ILE A 326 7.25 -5.54 -10.15
C ILE A 326 8.46 -4.62 -10.33
N GLN A 327 9.59 -5.20 -10.72
CA GLN A 327 10.78 -4.45 -11.05
C GLN A 327 10.76 -4.11 -12.55
N LEU A 328 10.95 -2.82 -12.85
CA LEU A 328 10.88 -2.25 -14.19
C LEU A 328 12.19 -1.55 -14.54
N ILE A 329 12.62 -1.70 -15.78
CA ILE A 329 13.84 -1.13 -16.33
C ILE A 329 13.61 -0.60 -17.74
N LYS A 330 14.54 0.18 -18.28
CA LYS A 330 14.56 0.61 -19.68
C LYS A 330 15.58 -0.19 -20.50
N ASN A 331 16.71 -0.56 -19.89
CA ASN A 331 17.79 -1.34 -20.52
C ASN A 331 17.97 -2.67 -19.80
N MET A 332 18.19 -3.74 -20.56
CA MET A 332 18.40 -5.10 -20.01
C MET A 332 19.59 -5.19 -19.06
N ASP A 333 20.61 -4.36 -19.26
CA ASP A 333 21.83 -4.34 -18.43
C ASP A 333 21.70 -3.52 -17.15
N SER A 334 20.54 -2.87 -16.91
CA SER A 334 20.29 -2.06 -15.69
C SER A 334 20.25 -2.90 -14.41
N VAL A 335 20.06 -4.22 -14.52
CA VAL A 335 19.98 -5.15 -13.39
C VAL A 335 20.96 -6.33 -13.57
N PRO A 336 21.47 -6.92 -12.47
CA PRO A 336 22.36 -8.09 -12.55
C PRO A 336 21.68 -9.30 -13.18
N LEU A 337 22.49 -10.16 -13.82
CA LEU A 337 22.02 -11.41 -14.43
C LEU A 337 21.33 -12.35 -13.43
N THR A 338 21.78 -12.37 -12.18
CA THR A 338 21.21 -13.26 -11.15
C THR A 338 20.38 -12.46 -10.16
N ARG A 339 19.36 -13.10 -9.56
CA ARG A 339 18.45 -12.49 -8.55
C ARG A 339 19.05 -12.39 -7.14
N ASN A 340 20.30 -12.86 -6.92
CA ASN A 340 20.91 -12.94 -5.59
C ASN A 340 21.00 -11.57 -4.87
N TYR A 341 21.11 -10.48 -5.64
CA TYR A 341 21.14 -9.13 -5.04
C TYR A 341 19.87 -8.77 -4.24
N MET A 342 18.74 -9.37 -4.57
CA MET A 342 17.47 -9.11 -3.88
C MET A 342 17.45 -9.65 -2.44
N TYR A 343 18.32 -10.62 -2.13
CA TYR A 343 18.33 -11.37 -0.87
C TYR A 343 19.65 -11.19 -0.08
N LYS A 344 20.62 -10.45 -0.60
CA LYS A 344 21.96 -10.30 0.02
C LYS A 344 21.96 -9.68 1.42
N HIS A 345 20.87 -9.00 1.81
CA HIS A 345 20.75 -8.38 3.13
C HIS A 345 20.00 -9.24 4.15
N ALA A 346 19.56 -10.45 3.78
CA ALA A 346 18.92 -11.37 4.69
C ALA A 346 19.91 -11.95 5.75
N ASP A 347 21.20 -11.97 5.42
CA ASP A 347 22.25 -12.59 6.24
C ASP A 347 23.00 -11.61 7.16
N GLU A 348 22.78 -10.28 7.07
CA GLU A 348 23.37 -9.33 8.01
C GLU A 348 22.60 -9.34 9.32
N PRO A 349 23.23 -9.73 10.46
CA PRO A 349 22.59 -9.68 11.76
C PRO A 349 22.21 -8.23 12.07
N ASN A 350 21.04 -8.06 12.65
CA ASN A 350 20.40 -6.79 13.04
C ASN A 350 21.22 -6.07 14.14
N SER A 351 22.47 -5.66 13.81
CA SER A 351 23.35 -4.91 14.70
C SER A 351 22.99 -3.43 14.59
N ASN A 352 22.29 -2.93 15.59
CA ASN A 352 21.97 -1.52 15.87
C ASN A 352 20.61 -0.98 15.41
N VAL A 353 19.51 -1.69 15.67
CA VAL A 353 18.27 -0.95 15.94
C VAL A 353 18.20 -0.72 17.46
N LYS A 354 18.84 0.31 17.95
CA LYS A 354 18.36 0.96 19.17
C LYS A 354 17.05 1.63 18.78
N ILE A 355 15.96 0.96 19.12
CA ILE A 355 14.64 1.59 19.16
C ILE A 355 14.81 2.76 20.15
N ALA A 356 14.88 3.97 19.60
CA ALA A 356 14.71 5.15 20.42
C ALA A 356 13.29 5.07 20.97
N ALA A 357 13.17 4.60 22.20
CA ALA A 357 11.96 4.76 22.97
C ALA A 357 11.67 6.26 22.93
N ALA A 358 10.56 6.63 22.30
CA ALA A 358 10.07 7.99 22.29
C ALA A 358 9.85 8.36 23.76
N ALA A 359 10.74 9.20 24.27
CA ALA A 359 10.51 9.90 25.52
C ALA A 359 9.26 10.79 25.35
N GLU A 360 8.35 10.65 26.31
CA GLU A 360 7.23 11.44 26.79
C GLU A 360 6.65 12.58 25.93
#